data_5d5b87f1e5db1f7bc7f3620a79cd2608
#
_entry.id   5d5b87f1e5db1f7bc7f3620a79cd2608
#
_cell.length_a   1.000
_cell.length_b   1.000
_cell.length_c   1.000
_cell.angle_alpha   90.00
_cell.angle_beta   90.00
_cell.angle_gamma   90.00
#
_symmetry.space_group_name_H-M   'P 1'
#
loop_
_entity.id
_entity.type
_entity.pdbx_description
1 polymer ?
#
loop_
_entity_poly.entity_id
_entity_poly.type
_entity_poly.pdbx_seq_one_letter_code
_entity_poly.pdbx_strand_id
1 'polypeptide(L)'
;VRSISPDLAQHVAKLLIIDERPSQAAFVAYEHLRHEDPIVVEFERFVRARLDEPFNVAFVAQSLGTSRRTLERRVRAALNLTPLGFVQRLRIERARHLSATTDLTSAEIALRVGYANAETLRSLLRRERRRS
;
A
#
# COMPACT_ATOMS: atom_id res chain seq x y z
N VAL A 1 -11.10 11.86 -12.42
CA VAL A 1 -10.96 11.16 -12.70
C VAL A 1 -10.98 10.77 -12.65
N ARG A 2 -10.83 10.99 -12.34
CA ARG A 2 -10.67 10.33 -12.56
C ARG A 2 -10.83 9.91 -12.19
N SER A 3 -10.91 10.15 -11.67
CA SER A 3 -10.85 9.39 -11.60
C SER A 3 -11.27 8.81 -11.47
N ILE A 4 -11.57 8.86 -11.10
CA ILE A 4 -11.64 8.03 -11.21
C ILE A 4 -11.69 7.54 -10.73
N SER A 5 -11.84 7.78 -10.17
CA SER A 5 -11.66 7.01 -9.94
C SER A 5 -11.57 6.51 -9.59
N PRO A 6 -11.71 6.59 -9.06
CA PRO A 6 -11.53 5.96 -8.98
C PRO A 6 -11.72 5.13 -8.83
N ASP A 7 -11.86 5.00 -8.38
CA ASP A 7 -12.06 4.07 -8.58
C ASP A 7 -12.22 3.45 -9.36
N LEU A 8 -12.42 3.64 -9.70
CA LEU A 8 -12.39 3.02 -10.63
C LEU A 8 -12.12 2.95 -11.32
N ALA A 9 -12.25 3.70 -11.16
CA ALA A 9 -11.79 3.55 -11.94
C ALA A 9 -11.55 3.49 -11.88
N GLN A 10 -11.52 3.77 -11.36
CA GLN A 10 -11.13 3.71 -11.47
C GLN A 10 -10.94 3.01 -11.50
N HIS A 11 -11.06 2.64 -11.29
CA HIS A 11 -10.91 1.92 -11.57
C HIS A 11 -10.78 1.53 -12.42
N VAL A 12 -10.75 1.52 -12.64
CA VAL A 12 -10.57 1.20 -13.54
C VAL A 12 -10.43 1.55 -14.23
N ALA A 13 -10.46 2.06 -14.18
CA ALA A 13 -10.26 2.40 -14.73
C ALA A 13 -10.02 2.64 -14.68
N LYS A 14 -9.94 2.72 -14.26
CA LYS A 14 -9.61 2.81 -14.24
C LYS A 14 -9.24 2.32 -14.39
N LEU A 15 -9.26 2.04 -14.32
CA LEU A 15 -8.69 1.56 -14.67
C LEU A 15 -8.58 1.67 -15.64
N LEU A 16 -8.39 2.12 -15.83
CA LEU A 16 -8.06 2.30 -16.65
C LEU A 16 -7.84 3.05 -17.03
N ILE A 17 -7.39 3.52 -16.84
CA ILE A 17 -6.99 4.07 -17.05
C ILE A 17 -6.70 4.81 -17.30
N ILE A 18 -6.33 5.27 -17.14
CA ILE A 18 -5.91 5.82 -17.37
C ILE A 18 -5.30 6.57 -17.39
N ASP A 19 -4.83 7.19 -16.76
CA ASP A 19 -3.94 7.86 -16.73
C ASP A 19 -3.18 7.78 -17.62
N GLU A 20 -2.86 8.37 -18.11
CA GLU A 20 -2.07 8.28 -18.86
C GLU A 20 -1.10 7.54 -18.69
N ARG A 21 -0.55 7.80 -18.43
CA ARG A 21 0.35 6.94 -18.19
C ARG A 21 -0.12 6.10 -17.18
N PRO A 22 -0.13 4.85 -17.45
CA PRO A 22 -0.49 4.00 -16.42
C PRO A 22 0.45 4.34 -15.37
N SER A 23 -0.04 4.67 -14.31
CA SER A 23 0.79 4.85 -13.18
C SER A 23 1.46 3.54 -12.89
N GLN A 24 2.59 3.60 -12.21
CA GLN A 24 3.23 2.41 -11.71
C GLN A 24 2.28 1.61 -10.84
N ALA A 25 1.44 2.31 -10.09
CA ALA A 25 0.49 1.62 -9.22
C ALA A 25 -0.49 0.77 -10.01
N ALA A 26 -0.98 1.27 -11.16
CA ALA A 26 -1.91 0.52 -11.97
C ALA A 26 -1.24 -0.71 -12.56
N PHE A 27 0.01 -0.56 -13.02
CA PHE A 27 0.75 -1.68 -13.56
C PHE A 27 1.02 -2.75 -12.51
N VAL A 28 1.41 -2.33 -11.32
CA VAL A 28 1.69 -3.27 -10.24
C VAL A 28 0.42 -4.04 -9.86
N ALA A 29 -0.72 -3.35 -9.81
CA ALA A 29 -1.97 -4.00 -9.50
C ALA A 29 -2.32 -5.03 -10.56
N TYR A 30 -2.10 -4.70 -11.82
CA TYR A 30 -2.38 -5.64 -12.91
C TYR A 30 -1.48 -6.88 -12.82
N GLU A 31 -0.17 -6.66 -12.59
CA GLU A 31 0.75 -7.77 -12.45
C GLU A 31 0.37 -8.66 -11.28
N HIS A 32 -0.03 -8.04 -10.19
CA HIS A 32 -0.45 -8.78 -9.01
C HIS A 32 -1.65 -9.67 -9.33
N LEU A 33 -2.65 -9.14 -10.00
CA LEU A 33 -3.85 -9.90 -10.35
C LEU A 33 -3.52 -11.07 -11.26
N ARG A 34 -2.49 -10.94 -12.10
CA ARG A 34 -2.09 -12.04 -12.96
C ARG A 34 -1.58 -13.23 -12.17
N HIS A 35 -0.94 -12.99 -11.02
CA HIS A 35 -0.47 -14.08 -10.19
C HIS A 35 -1.61 -14.79 -9.48
N GLU A 36 -2.72 -14.07 -9.26
CA GLU A 36 -3.95 -14.65 -8.75
C GLU A 36 -3.79 -15.45 -7.48
N ASP A 37 -2.88 -15.05 -6.61
CA ASP A 37 -2.76 -15.69 -5.31
C ASP A 37 -3.85 -15.12 -4.40
N PRO A 38 -4.87 -15.93 -4.04
CA PRO A 38 -5.99 -15.41 -3.27
C PRO A 38 -5.57 -14.85 -1.91
N ILE A 39 -4.59 -15.46 -1.28
CA ILE A 39 -4.13 -14.98 0.02
C ILE A 39 -3.50 -13.61 -0.12
N VAL A 40 -2.70 -13.39 -1.15
CA VAL A 40 -2.06 -12.11 -1.35
C VAL A 40 -3.08 -11.04 -1.74
N VAL A 41 -4.07 -11.39 -2.55
CA VAL A 41 -5.16 -10.47 -2.90
C VAL A 41 -5.90 -10.03 -1.64
N GLU A 42 -6.24 -11.00 -0.77
CA GLU A 42 -6.93 -10.67 0.47
C GLU A 42 -6.04 -9.88 1.41
N PHE A 43 -4.74 -10.17 1.41
CA PHE A 43 -3.79 -9.42 2.22
C PHE A 43 -3.77 -7.94 1.81
N GLU A 44 -3.68 -7.67 0.51
CA GLU A 44 -3.70 -6.29 0.04
C GLU A 44 -4.98 -5.58 0.44
N ARG A 45 -6.10 -6.26 0.26
CA ARG A 45 -7.39 -5.66 0.62
C ARG A 45 -7.47 -5.34 2.11
N PHE A 46 -7.04 -6.30 2.92
CA PHE A 46 -7.06 -6.14 4.37
C PHE A 46 -6.20 -4.95 4.81
N VAL A 47 -4.99 -4.84 4.27
CA VAL A 47 -4.07 -3.77 4.62
C VAL A 47 -4.58 -2.41 4.17
N ARG A 48 -5.10 -2.33 2.95
CA ARG A 48 -5.59 -1.05 2.44
C ARG A 48 -6.76 -0.52 3.27
N ALA A 49 -7.59 -1.40 3.78
CA ALA A 49 -8.73 -0.99 4.59
C ALA A 49 -8.32 -0.52 5.99
N ARG A 50 -7.13 -0.89 6.44
CA ARG A 50 -6.67 -0.63 7.81
C ARG A 50 -5.30 0.04 7.86
N LEU A 51 -5.01 0.87 6.89
CA LEU A 51 -3.66 1.40 6.76
C LEU A 51 -3.25 2.28 7.93
N ASP A 52 -4.21 2.94 8.57
CA ASP A 52 -3.94 3.83 9.71
C ASP A 52 -3.86 3.09 11.04
N GLU A 53 -4.05 1.78 11.04
CA GLU A 53 -3.96 0.98 12.25
C GLU A 53 -2.57 0.38 12.39
N PRO A 54 -2.15 0.06 13.62
CA PRO A 54 -0.86 -0.63 13.79
C PRO A 54 -0.85 -1.93 13.02
N PHE A 55 0.28 -2.23 12.39
CA PHE A 55 0.41 -3.44 11.60
C PHE A 55 1.05 -4.55 12.42
N ASN A 56 0.42 -5.72 12.42
CA ASN A 56 0.95 -6.92 13.08
C ASN A 56 0.75 -8.09 12.12
N VAL A 57 1.85 -8.63 11.62
CA VAL A 57 1.77 -9.65 10.58
C VAL A 57 1.11 -10.93 11.10
N ALA A 58 1.32 -11.28 12.37
CA ALA A 58 0.72 -12.49 12.93
C ALA A 58 -0.80 -12.34 13.00
N PHE A 59 -1.27 -11.17 13.42
CA PHE A 59 -2.70 -10.92 13.47
C PHE A 59 -3.33 -10.95 12.08
N VAL A 60 -2.66 -10.34 11.11
CA VAL A 60 -3.18 -10.32 9.74
C VAL A 60 -3.25 -11.73 9.18
N ALA A 61 -2.19 -12.52 9.39
CA ALA A 61 -2.19 -13.91 8.92
C ALA A 61 -3.33 -14.69 9.52
N GLN A 62 -3.54 -14.54 10.83
CA GLN A 62 -4.64 -15.23 11.50
C GLN A 62 -5.99 -14.79 10.92
N SER A 63 -6.15 -13.50 10.69
CA SER A 63 -7.39 -12.98 10.11
C SER A 63 -7.67 -13.55 8.73
N LEU A 64 -6.63 -13.87 7.98
CA LEU A 64 -6.76 -14.43 6.63
C LEU A 64 -6.80 -15.96 6.63
N GLY A 65 -6.76 -16.59 7.81
CA GLY A 65 -6.84 -18.04 7.90
C GLY A 65 -5.57 -18.75 7.48
N THR A 66 -4.41 -18.12 7.63
CA THR A 66 -3.14 -18.71 7.24
C THR A 66 -2.10 -18.48 8.33
N SER A 67 -0.94 -19.13 8.20
CA SER A 67 0.14 -18.91 9.14
C SER A 67 0.97 -17.71 8.70
N ARG A 68 1.67 -17.12 9.67
CA ARG A 68 2.57 -16.02 9.38
C ARG A 68 3.60 -16.41 8.32
N ARG A 69 4.16 -17.60 8.47
CA ARG A 69 5.20 -18.07 7.55
C ARG A 69 4.67 -18.21 6.13
N THR A 70 3.47 -18.76 6.00
CA THR A 70 2.86 -18.91 4.69
C THR A 70 2.56 -17.55 4.07
N LEU A 71 2.04 -16.63 4.87
CA LEU A 71 1.75 -15.29 4.37
C LEU A 71 3.03 -14.61 3.90
N GLU A 72 4.09 -14.67 4.71
CA GLU A 72 5.37 -14.06 4.33
C GLU A 72 5.91 -14.64 3.05
N ARG A 73 5.85 -15.96 2.92
CA ARG A 73 6.37 -16.62 1.73
C ARG A 73 5.58 -16.23 0.48
N ARG A 74 4.25 -16.21 0.59
CA ARG A 74 3.42 -15.90 -0.56
C ARG A 74 3.51 -14.44 -0.97
N VAL A 75 3.55 -13.54 0.00
CA VAL A 75 3.71 -12.12 -0.32
C VAL A 75 5.05 -11.88 -1.01
N ARG A 76 6.11 -12.52 -0.51
CA ARG A 76 7.42 -12.39 -1.14
C ARG A 76 7.40 -12.92 -2.57
N ALA A 77 6.76 -14.05 -2.78
CA ALA A 77 6.71 -14.64 -4.11
C ALA A 77 5.94 -13.77 -5.11
N ALA A 78 4.84 -13.16 -4.65
CA ALA A 78 3.98 -12.38 -5.53
C ALA A 78 4.46 -10.94 -5.71
N LEU A 79 4.96 -10.32 -4.64
CA LEU A 79 5.24 -8.89 -4.65
C LEU A 79 6.72 -8.55 -4.48
N ASN A 80 7.53 -9.54 -4.17
CA ASN A 80 8.97 -9.36 -3.90
C ASN A 80 9.20 -8.41 -2.73
N LEU A 81 8.31 -8.47 -1.74
CA LEU A 81 8.35 -7.64 -0.54
C LEU A 81 7.97 -8.50 0.65
N THR A 82 8.40 -8.07 1.85
CA THR A 82 7.83 -8.62 3.07
C THR A 82 6.47 -7.97 3.28
N PRO A 83 5.60 -8.60 4.10
CA PRO A 83 4.33 -7.94 4.44
C PRO A 83 4.53 -6.54 5.02
N LEU A 84 5.47 -6.38 5.95
CA LEU A 84 5.73 -5.05 6.50
C LEU A 84 6.24 -4.09 5.44
N GLY A 85 7.11 -4.56 4.54
CA GLY A 85 7.60 -3.72 3.45
C GLY A 85 6.49 -3.22 2.57
N PHE A 86 5.50 -4.08 2.29
CA PHE A 86 4.34 -3.67 1.51
C PHE A 86 3.55 -2.59 2.22
N VAL A 87 3.30 -2.77 3.52
CA VAL A 87 2.56 -1.78 4.31
C VAL A 87 3.30 -0.44 4.31
N GLN A 88 4.61 -0.48 4.54
CA GLN A 88 5.39 0.75 4.56
C GLN A 88 5.35 1.47 3.22
N ARG A 89 5.39 0.72 2.12
CA ARG A 89 5.30 1.34 0.80
C ARG A 89 3.96 2.03 0.60
N LEU A 90 2.87 1.39 0.99
CA LEU A 90 1.55 2.00 0.89
C LEU A 90 1.45 3.26 1.74
N ARG A 91 2.01 3.23 2.94
CA ARG A 91 1.96 4.38 3.83
C ARG A 91 2.74 5.55 3.26
N ILE A 92 3.89 5.28 2.67
CA ILE A 92 4.70 6.33 2.06
C ILE A 92 3.97 6.94 0.87
N GLU A 93 3.38 6.11 0.02
CA GLU A 93 2.62 6.61 -1.13
C GLU A 93 1.47 7.49 -0.67
N ARG A 94 0.75 7.06 0.37
CA ARG A 94 -0.35 7.83 0.90
C ARG A 94 0.13 9.16 1.49
N ALA A 95 1.24 9.12 2.21
CA ALA A 95 1.80 10.34 2.79
C ALA A 95 2.18 11.33 1.72
N ARG A 96 2.80 10.87 0.65
CA ARG A 96 3.15 11.76 -0.45
C ARG A 96 1.92 12.37 -1.10
N HIS A 97 0.88 11.57 -1.27
CA HIS A 97 -0.36 12.07 -1.85
C HIS A 97 -0.97 13.15 -0.96
N LEU A 98 -1.06 12.89 0.35
CA LEU A 98 -1.61 13.87 1.28
C LEU A 98 -0.79 15.15 1.33
N SER A 99 0.53 15.03 1.25
CA SER A 99 1.40 16.19 1.24
C SER A 99 1.18 17.05 0.00
N ALA A 100 0.88 16.42 -1.12
CA ALA A 100 0.69 17.14 -2.38
C ALA A 100 -0.70 17.74 -2.52
N THR A 101 -1.70 17.16 -1.84
CA THR A 101 -3.10 17.54 -2.07
C THR A 101 -3.79 18.20 -0.89
N THR A 102 -3.12 18.34 0.25
CA THR A 102 -3.72 18.94 1.45
C THR A 102 -2.74 19.86 2.12
N ASP A 103 -3.26 20.61 3.10
CA ASP A 103 -2.44 21.49 3.94
C ASP A 103 -2.10 20.87 5.28
N LEU A 104 -2.24 19.56 5.39
CA LEU A 104 -1.96 18.86 6.64
C LEU A 104 -0.47 18.99 7.00
N THR A 105 -0.20 19.11 8.30
CA THR A 105 1.18 19.14 8.78
C THR A 105 1.78 17.74 8.68
N SER A 106 3.11 17.66 8.76
CA SER A 106 3.78 16.36 8.76
C SER A 106 3.29 15.47 9.88
N ALA A 107 3.03 16.03 11.07
CA ALA A 107 2.54 15.25 12.18
C ALA A 107 1.14 14.70 11.89
N GLU A 108 0.28 15.52 11.30
CA GLU A 108 -1.07 15.07 10.96
C GLU A 108 -1.04 13.99 9.89
N ILE A 109 -0.18 14.14 8.89
CA ILE A 109 -0.03 13.13 7.85
C ILE A 109 0.45 11.82 8.46
N ALA A 110 1.45 11.89 9.34
CA ALA A 110 1.99 10.68 9.96
C ALA A 110 0.88 9.89 10.67
N LEU A 111 0.05 10.58 11.44
CA LEU A 111 -1.04 9.90 12.13
C LEU A 111 -2.03 9.27 11.17
N ARG A 112 -2.33 9.95 10.08
CA ARG A 112 -3.30 9.44 9.11
C ARG A 112 -2.83 8.22 8.36
N VAL A 113 -1.51 8.05 8.24
CA VAL A 113 -0.97 6.89 7.54
C VAL A 113 -0.44 5.83 8.51
N GLY A 114 -0.74 5.96 9.81
CA GLY A 114 -0.46 4.89 10.75
C GLY A 114 0.82 5.00 11.53
N TYR A 115 1.48 6.16 11.54
CA TYR A 115 2.68 6.36 12.35
C TYR A 115 2.38 7.26 13.54
N ALA A 116 3.11 7.02 14.62
CA ALA A 116 2.87 7.77 15.86
C ALA A 116 3.34 9.21 15.77
N ASN A 117 4.35 9.49 14.94
CA ASN A 117 4.89 10.84 14.88
C ASN A 117 5.55 11.09 13.53
N ALA A 118 5.86 12.37 13.29
CA ALA A 118 6.42 12.78 12.03
C ALA A 118 7.85 12.28 11.81
N GLU A 119 8.59 12.06 12.89
CA GLU A 119 9.97 11.63 12.74
C GLU A 119 10.09 10.25 12.11
N THR A 120 9.23 9.33 12.52
CA THR A 120 9.22 7.99 11.92
C THR A 120 8.95 8.08 10.42
N LEU A 121 7.96 8.90 10.04
CA LEU A 121 7.64 9.08 8.64
C LEU A 121 8.81 9.68 7.87
N ARG A 122 9.45 10.71 8.43
CA ARG A 122 10.59 11.33 7.76
C ARG A 122 11.75 10.36 7.56
N SER A 123 12.00 9.52 8.56
CA SER A 123 13.05 8.51 8.45
C SER A 123 12.78 7.55 7.29
N LEU A 124 11.54 7.10 7.16
CA LEU A 124 11.17 6.21 6.09
C LEU A 124 11.27 6.87 4.72
N LEU A 125 10.86 8.13 4.63
CA LEU A 125 10.96 8.87 3.38
C LEU A 125 12.43 9.05 2.96
N ARG A 126 13.32 9.30 3.92
CA ARG A 126 14.73 9.41 3.64
C ARG A 126 15.31 8.10 3.12
N ARG A 127 14.92 6.98 3.73
CA ARG A 127 15.38 5.67 3.29
C ARG A 127 14.90 5.36 1.88
N GLU A 128 13.66 5.72 1.61
CA GLU A 128 13.08 5.47 0.29
C GLU A 128 13.83 6.25 -0.78
N ARG A 129 14.18 7.51 -0.49
CA ARG A 129 14.94 8.31 -1.45
C ARG A 129 16.31 7.71 -1.73
N ARG A 130 16.96 7.16 -0.70
CA ARG A 130 18.28 6.55 -0.90
C ARG A 130 18.21 5.29 -1.74
N ARG A 131 17.09 4.60 -1.72
CA ARG A 131 16.91 3.41 -2.56
C ARG A 131 16.61 3.75 -4.00
N SER A 132 16.03 4.90 -4.21
CA SER A 132 15.74 5.36 -5.57
C SER A 132 17.00 5.88 -6.26
#